data_7cdfb874c1f31e15d1f93c3f76c016e6
#
_entry.id   7cdfb874c1f31e15d1f93c3f76c016e6
#
_cell.length_a   1.000
_cell.length_b   1.000
_cell.length_c   1.000
_cell.angle_alpha   90.00
_cell.angle_beta   90.00
_cell.angle_gamma   90.00
#
_symmetry.space_group_name_H-M   'P 1'
#
loop_
_entity.id
_entity.type
_entity.pdbx_description
1 polymer ?
#
loop_
_entity_poly.entity_id
_entity_poly.type
_entity_poly.pdbx_seq_one_letter_code
_entity_poly.pdbx_strand_id
1 'polypeptide(L)'
;MADPDVVASRKKRAAEGDSSLGSVVASHYNNIEEKGLKERSKSRIFYMRNSNNWIKSFLISYCLKQIRDRQVDGYPISVLDLGCGKGGDLLKWQKGNIQYLVCADIAETSVEQCKERYNRTKNKSRGNCFNAEFIVADCTKKRIKPLMENSKRQMDLVSCQFAFHYCFESLPQAETMLRNVSENLKKGGYFVATIPSAYEIMSRMKSSGGRKCGNEVYTIEFPESRSENPPLFGDRYNFFLEGVVDCPEFLVHPSTLQKLAKKWGLDLIWCRKFDIVYQDALKDPDSQHLLNVMQALEQYPSRDEQASATEEEYSHAQEHLNERQGVDAIRTLSKSEWEALCIYQAWVFRKIT
;
A
#
# COMPACT_ATOMS: atom_id res chain seq x y z
N MET A 1 -30.69 -42.94 15.24
CA MET A 1 -30.47 -42.56 13.85
C MET A 1 -30.64 -41.03 13.76
N ALA A 2 -29.66 -40.33 13.32
CA ALA A 2 -29.73 -38.86 13.25
C ALA A 2 -30.58 -38.46 12.02
N ASP A 3 -31.44 -37.48 12.20
CA ASP A 3 -32.37 -36.94 11.23
C ASP A 3 -31.63 -36.48 9.95
N PRO A 4 -32.01 -36.99 8.77
CA PRO A 4 -31.36 -36.64 7.48
C PRO A 4 -31.36 -35.14 7.18
N ASP A 5 -32.38 -34.40 7.63
CA ASP A 5 -32.52 -32.97 7.40
C ASP A 5 -31.55 -32.16 8.28
N VAL A 6 -31.21 -32.67 9.47
CA VAL A 6 -30.18 -32.06 10.35
C VAL A 6 -28.77 -32.29 9.79
N VAL A 7 -28.53 -33.45 9.14
CA VAL A 7 -27.26 -33.78 8.47
C VAL A 7 -27.11 -32.97 7.18
N ALA A 8 -28.19 -32.78 6.43
CA ALA A 8 -28.22 -31.97 5.22
C ALA A 8 -28.00 -30.45 5.54
N SER A 9 -28.63 -29.93 6.62
CA SER A 9 -28.44 -28.55 7.07
C SER A 9 -27.05 -28.30 7.64
N ARG A 10 -26.45 -29.29 8.32
CA ARG A 10 -25.03 -29.23 8.74
C ARG A 10 -24.06 -29.29 7.55
N LYS A 11 -24.35 -30.10 6.52
CA LYS A 11 -23.53 -30.09 5.28
C LYS A 11 -23.70 -28.82 4.47
N LYS A 12 -24.88 -28.20 4.46
CA LYS A 12 -25.12 -26.90 3.80
C LYS A 12 -24.42 -25.76 4.55
N ARG A 13 -24.41 -25.76 5.90
CA ARG A 13 -23.60 -24.80 6.71
C ARG A 13 -22.10 -25.06 6.65
N ALA A 14 -21.66 -26.28 6.36
CA ALA A 14 -20.26 -26.60 6.13
C ALA A 14 -19.81 -26.31 4.69
N ALA A 15 -20.75 -26.14 3.74
CA ALA A 15 -20.50 -25.74 2.36
C ALA A 15 -20.64 -24.20 2.15
N GLU A 16 -21.32 -23.49 3.05
CA GLU A 16 -21.17 -22.04 3.27
C GLU A 16 -19.92 -21.86 4.13
N GLY A 17 -18.79 -22.29 3.57
CA GLY A 17 -17.48 -22.22 4.19
C GLY A 17 -17.22 -20.80 4.65
N ASP A 18 -16.79 -20.69 5.88
CA ASP A 18 -16.14 -19.55 6.49
C ASP A 18 -15.14 -18.93 5.48
N SER A 19 -15.64 -18.10 4.58
CA SER A 19 -14.83 -17.34 3.64
C SER A 19 -14.14 -16.30 4.48
N SER A 20 -12.99 -16.67 5.06
CA SER A 20 -12.16 -15.71 5.82
C SER A 20 -11.98 -14.48 4.93
N LEU A 21 -12.08 -13.28 5.52
CA LEU A 21 -11.92 -12.03 4.76
C LEU A 21 -10.62 -12.02 3.93
N GLY A 22 -9.58 -12.73 4.40
CA GLY A 22 -8.37 -12.98 3.60
C GLY A 22 -8.65 -13.68 2.27
N SER A 23 -9.60 -14.63 2.20
CA SER A 23 -9.98 -15.29 0.93
C SER A 23 -10.75 -14.34 0.00
N VAL A 24 -11.55 -13.42 0.54
CA VAL A 24 -12.27 -12.39 -0.24
C VAL A 24 -11.24 -11.42 -0.84
N VAL A 25 -10.30 -10.95 -0.05
CA VAL A 25 -9.20 -10.07 -0.49
C VAL A 25 -8.35 -10.76 -1.55
N ALA A 26 -7.94 -12.03 -1.32
CA ALA A 26 -7.17 -12.80 -2.30
C ALA A 26 -7.94 -12.97 -3.61
N SER A 27 -9.24 -13.33 -3.56
CA SER A 27 -10.08 -13.45 -4.75
C SER A 27 -10.21 -12.14 -5.50
N HIS A 28 -10.39 -11.02 -4.78
CA HIS A 28 -10.43 -9.69 -5.40
C HIS A 28 -9.16 -9.42 -6.21
N TYR A 29 -7.97 -9.55 -5.60
CA TYR A 29 -6.70 -9.27 -6.28
C TYR A 29 -6.34 -10.28 -7.37
N ASN A 30 -6.76 -11.55 -7.25
CA ASN A 30 -6.59 -12.55 -8.29
C ASN A 30 -7.43 -12.24 -9.54
N ASN A 31 -8.61 -11.63 -9.37
CA ASN A 31 -9.54 -11.32 -10.46
C ASN A 31 -9.27 -9.98 -11.14
N ILE A 32 -8.42 -9.12 -10.58
CA ILE A 32 -8.06 -7.86 -11.24
C ILE A 32 -7.23 -8.16 -12.48
N GLU A 33 -7.79 -7.89 -13.66
CA GLU A 33 -7.08 -8.02 -14.94
C GLU A 33 -5.86 -7.08 -15.02
N GLU A 34 -4.77 -7.59 -15.61
CA GLU A 34 -3.62 -6.76 -15.91
C GLU A 34 -3.88 -5.96 -17.21
N LYS A 35 -4.46 -4.78 -17.06
CA LYS A 35 -4.62 -3.84 -18.17
C LYS A 35 -3.26 -3.32 -18.62
N GLY A 36 -2.98 -3.36 -19.93
CA GLY A 36 -1.76 -2.82 -20.52
C GLY A 36 -1.58 -1.32 -20.26
N LEU A 37 -0.38 -0.79 -20.51
CA LEU A 37 -0.05 0.63 -20.26
C LEU A 37 -1.03 1.60 -20.96
N LYS A 38 -1.47 1.29 -22.19
CA LYS A 38 -2.43 2.11 -22.93
C LYS A 38 -3.81 2.21 -22.25
N GLU A 39 -4.30 1.11 -21.68
CA GLU A 39 -5.58 1.13 -20.96
C GLU A 39 -5.44 1.77 -19.57
N ARG A 40 -4.26 1.67 -18.96
CA ARG A 40 -3.97 2.34 -17.68
C ARG A 40 -3.92 3.86 -17.83
N SER A 41 -3.41 4.39 -18.94
CA SER A 41 -3.35 5.85 -19.20
C SER A 41 -4.73 6.48 -19.38
N LYS A 42 -5.76 5.68 -19.71
CA LYS A 42 -7.16 6.13 -19.81
C LYS A 42 -7.92 6.09 -18.49
N SER A 43 -7.31 5.57 -17.42
CA SER A 43 -7.97 5.45 -16.11
C SER A 43 -8.18 6.83 -15.49
N ARG A 44 -9.39 7.09 -14.96
CA ARG A 44 -9.75 8.33 -14.24
C ARG A 44 -8.78 8.69 -13.11
N ILE A 45 -8.10 7.70 -12.55
CA ILE A 45 -7.13 7.86 -11.46
C ILE A 45 -5.68 7.59 -11.90
N PHE A 46 -5.37 7.79 -13.18
CA PHE A 46 -4.02 7.52 -13.72
C PHE A 46 -2.95 8.31 -12.98
N TYR A 47 -3.14 9.60 -12.81
CA TYR A 47 -2.18 10.48 -12.16
C TYR A 47 -2.07 10.24 -10.66
N MET A 48 -3.18 9.97 -9.97
CA MET A 48 -3.17 9.58 -8.57
C MET A 48 -2.38 8.27 -8.34
N ARG A 49 -2.56 7.26 -9.21
CA ARG A 49 -1.78 6.01 -9.12
C ARG A 49 -0.28 6.24 -9.32
N ASN A 50 0.08 7.14 -10.22
CA ASN A 50 1.47 7.53 -10.43
C ASN A 50 2.00 8.33 -9.23
N SER A 51 1.20 9.23 -8.64
CA SER A 51 1.52 9.95 -7.41
C SER A 51 1.74 9.00 -6.23
N ASN A 52 0.86 8.00 -6.04
CA ASN A 52 1.05 6.95 -5.04
C ASN A 52 2.38 6.19 -5.25
N ASN A 53 2.70 5.86 -6.50
CA ASN A 53 3.96 5.19 -6.83
C ASN A 53 5.18 6.09 -6.61
N TRP A 54 5.05 7.37 -6.87
CA TRP A 54 6.09 8.36 -6.60
C TRP A 54 6.34 8.51 -5.09
N ILE A 55 5.29 8.64 -4.28
CA ILE A 55 5.40 8.68 -2.81
C ILE A 55 6.08 7.41 -2.29
N LYS A 56 5.68 6.22 -2.78
CA LYS A 56 6.37 4.97 -2.41
C LYS A 56 7.85 4.97 -2.79
N SER A 57 8.20 5.53 -3.95
CA SER A 57 9.61 5.65 -4.36
C SER A 57 10.41 6.54 -3.40
N PHE A 58 9.85 7.66 -2.98
CA PHE A 58 10.46 8.53 -1.97
C PHE A 58 10.64 7.81 -0.63
N LEU A 59 9.61 7.13 -0.12
CA LEU A 59 9.65 6.40 1.16
C LEU A 59 10.71 5.28 1.16
N ILE A 60 10.77 4.51 0.08
CA ILE A 60 11.75 3.44 -0.12
C ILE A 60 13.17 4.04 -0.16
N SER A 61 13.38 5.07 -0.98
CA SER A 61 14.68 5.76 -1.10
C SER A 61 15.12 6.35 0.23
N TYR A 62 14.21 6.97 0.98
CA TYR A 62 14.48 7.48 2.32
C TYR A 62 15.01 6.37 3.24
N CYS A 63 14.31 5.23 3.32
CA CYS A 63 14.73 4.12 4.20
C CYS A 63 16.08 3.52 3.74
N LEU A 64 16.28 3.33 2.44
CA LEU A 64 17.53 2.81 1.89
C LEU A 64 18.71 3.76 2.18
N LYS A 65 18.49 5.07 2.05
CA LYS A 65 19.49 6.08 2.43
C LYS A 65 19.84 5.99 3.92
N GLN A 66 18.83 5.94 4.80
CA GLN A 66 19.06 5.80 6.24
C GLN A 66 19.83 4.52 6.61
N ILE A 67 19.69 3.46 5.84
CA ILE A 67 20.47 2.22 6.02
C ILE A 67 21.91 2.45 5.55
N ARG A 68 22.12 3.00 4.35
CA ARG A 68 23.45 3.23 3.78
C ARG A 68 24.30 4.19 4.59
N ASP A 69 23.72 5.28 5.08
CA ASP A 69 24.43 6.27 5.89
C ASP A 69 25.05 5.71 7.19
N ARG A 70 24.68 4.44 7.53
CA ARG A 70 25.18 3.73 8.73
C ARG A 70 26.01 2.50 8.41
N GLN A 71 26.23 2.21 7.16
CA GLN A 71 26.95 1.02 6.68
C GLN A 71 28.19 1.43 5.89
N VAL A 72 29.06 0.48 5.65
CA VAL A 72 30.22 0.65 4.75
C VAL A 72 29.76 0.70 3.29
N ASP A 73 30.54 1.33 2.44
CA ASP A 73 30.27 1.38 1.02
C ASP A 73 30.16 -0.04 0.41
N GLY A 74 29.19 -0.21 -0.48
CA GLY A 74 28.92 -1.50 -1.10
C GLY A 74 28.17 -2.51 -0.20
N TYR A 75 27.70 -2.10 0.99
CA TYR A 75 26.95 -3.00 1.87
C TYR A 75 25.73 -3.62 1.17
N PRO A 76 25.60 -4.98 1.21
CA PRO A 76 24.53 -5.70 0.53
C PRO A 76 23.21 -5.59 1.30
N ILE A 77 22.28 -4.78 0.80
CA ILE A 77 20.96 -4.60 1.43
C ILE A 77 20.01 -5.74 1.04
N SER A 78 19.36 -6.33 2.03
CA SER A 78 18.32 -7.36 1.88
C SER A 78 16.96 -6.81 2.31
N VAL A 79 15.91 -7.09 1.53
CA VAL A 79 14.57 -6.54 1.72
C VAL A 79 13.52 -7.65 1.77
N LEU A 80 12.51 -7.49 2.62
CA LEU A 80 11.28 -8.28 2.62
C LEU A 80 10.12 -7.35 2.26
N ASP A 81 9.40 -7.69 1.20
CA ASP A 81 8.22 -6.97 0.70
C ASP A 81 6.95 -7.79 1.02
N LEU A 82 6.21 -7.38 2.05
CA LEU A 82 4.98 -8.00 2.54
C LEU A 82 3.77 -7.38 1.83
N GLY A 83 2.95 -8.20 1.19
CA GLY A 83 1.88 -7.72 0.32
C GLY A 83 2.44 -7.15 -0.99
N CYS A 84 3.39 -7.85 -1.62
CA CYS A 84 4.09 -7.38 -2.81
C CYS A 84 3.19 -7.25 -4.05
N GLY A 85 2.00 -7.84 -4.03
CA GLY A 85 1.07 -7.87 -5.15
C GLY A 85 1.75 -8.30 -6.45
N LYS A 86 1.43 -7.63 -7.54
CA LYS A 86 1.98 -7.88 -8.88
C LYS A 86 3.41 -7.30 -9.08
N GLY A 87 4.14 -7.00 -8.01
CA GLY A 87 5.52 -6.47 -8.08
C GLY A 87 5.61 -5.00 -8.52
N GLY A 88 4.69 -4.15 -8.05
CA GLY A 88 4.68 -2.71 -8.36
C GLY A 88 5.95 -1.97 -7.89
N ASP A 89 6.68 -2.55 -6.95
CA ASP A 89 7.86 -1.92 -6.35
C ASP A 89 9.20 -2.50 -6.83
N LEU A 90 9.19 -3.55 -7.69
CA LEU A 90 10.40 -4.20 -8.21
C LEU A 90 11.41 -3.22 -8.83
N LEU A 91 10.95 -2.24 -9.64
CA LEU A 91 11.82 -1.22 -10.23
C LEU A 91 12.40 -0.26 -9.19
N LYS A 92 11.68 -0.03 -8.07
CA LYS A 92 12.18 0.79 -6.97
C LYS A 92 13.31 0.06 -6.23
N TRP A 93 13.15 -1.24 -6.03
CA TRP A 93 14.19 -2.11 -5.46
C TRP A 93 15.43 -2.18 -6.35
N GLN A 94 15.26 -2.31 -7.67
CA GLN A 94 16.36 -2.30 -8.62
C GLN A 94 17.13 -0.97 -8.61
N LYS A 95 16.43 0.16 -8.72
CA LYS A 95 17.03 1.51 -8.62
C LYS A 95 17.66 1.76 -7.25
N GLY A 96 17.05 1.18 -6.22
CA GLY A 96 17.57 1.15 -4.86
C GLY A 96 18.83 0.28 -4.69
N ASN A 97 19.34 -0.37 -5.73
CA ASN A 97 20.58 -1.19 -5.71
C ASN A 97 20.65 -2.13 -4.50
N ILE A 98 19.55 -2.86 -4.24
CA ILE A 98 19.51 -3.91 -3.22
C ILE A 98 20.16 -5.20 -3.77
N GLN A 99 20.53 -6.13 -2.89
CA GLN A 99 21.13 -7.39 -3.28
C GLN A 99 20.17 -8.57 -3.23
N TYR A 100 19.17 -8.50 -2.37
CA TYR A 100 18.27 -9.61 -2.15
C TYR A 100 16.85 -9.11 -1.80
N LEU A 101 15.84 -9.75 -2.40
CA LEU A 101 14.44 -9.44 -2.16
C LEU A 101 13.66 -10.71 -1.86
N VAL A 102 12.85 -10.68 -0.81
CA VAL A 102 11.78 -11.65 -0.56
C VAL A 102 10.46 -10.97 -0.82
N CYS A 103 9.66 -11.50 -1.74
CA CYS A 103 8.30 -11.05 -2.03
C CYS A 103 7.30 -12.03 -1.43
N ALA A 104 6.36 -11.56 -0.63
CA ALA A 104 5.30 -12.39 -0.06
C ALA A 104 3.93 -11.75 -0.26
N ASP A 105 2.96 -12.53 -0.75
CA ASP A 105 1.57 -12.10 -0.92
C ASP A 105 0.62 -13.29 -0.78
N ILE A 106 -0.64 -13.01 -0.40
CA ILE A 106 -1.68 -14.03 -0.28
C ILE A 106 -2.23 -14.46 -1.65
N ALA A 107 -2.22 -13.56 -2.64
CA ALA A 107 -2.80 -13.75 -3.96
C ALA A 107 -1.80 -14.47 -4.89
N GLU A 108 -2.00 -15.76 -5.14
CA GLU A 108 -1.11 -16.60 -5.95
C GLU A 108 -0.88 -16.02 -7.35
N THR A 109 -1.95 -15.63 -8.05
CA THR A 109 -1.85 -15.00 -9.39
C THR A 109 -1.01 -13.72 -9.35
N SER A 110 -1.11 -12.93 -8.28
CA SER A 110 -0.30 -11.72 -8.11
C SER A 110 1.17 -12.04 -7.92
N VAL A 111 1.50 -13.08 -7.14
CA VAL A 111 2.89 -13.54 -6.94
C VAL A 111 3.49 -14.08 -8.24
N GLU A 112 2.74 -14.83 -9.02
CA GLU A 112 3.18 -15.31 -10.34
C GLU A 112 3.48 -14.14 -11.29
N GLN A 113 2.58 -13.17 -11.38
CA GLN A 113 2.80 -11.96 -12.18
C GLN A 113 4.00 -11.13 -11.68
N CYS A 114 4.21 -11.08 -10.37
CA CYS A 114 5.40 -10.46 -9.76
C CYS A 114 6.68 -11.17 -10.24
N LYS A 115 6.71 -12.49 -10.18
CA LYS A 115 7.84 -13.33 -10.62
C LYS A 115 8.13 -13.16 -12.12
N GLU A 116 7.09 -13.14 -12.95
CA GLU A 116 7.26 -12.88 -14.38
C GLU A 116 7.83 -11.49 -14.67
N ARG A 117 7.32 -10.48 -13.95
CA ARG A 117 7.83 -9.10 -14.07
C ARG A 117 9.28 -9.00 -13.63
N TYR A 118 9.66 -9.67 -12.54
CA TYR A 118 11.03 -9.76 -12.09
C TYR A 118 11.93 -10.40 -13.15
N ASN A 119 11.52 -11.54 -13.73
CA ASN A 119 12.28 -12.23 -14.78
C ASN A 119 12.49 -11.35 -16.02
N ARG A 120 11.44 -10.64 -16.45
CA ARG A 120 11.55 -9.64 -17.54
C ARG A 120 12.55 -8.52 -17.21
N THR A 121 12.55 -8.04 -15.98
CA THR A 121 13.48 -7.00 -15.52
C THR A 121 14.92 -7.54 -15.46
N LYS A 122 15.11 -8.73 -14.92
CA LYS A 122 16.41 -9.41 -14.81
C LYS A 122 17.05 -9.64 -16.19
N ASN A 123 16.26 -10.10 -17.16
CA ASN A 123 16.74 -10.31 -18.52
C ASN A 123 17.17 -9.01 -19.22
N LYS A 124 16.50 -7.88 -18.93
CA LYS A 124 16.86 -6.57 -19.49
C LYS A 124 18.10 -5.95 -18.83
N SER A 125 18.39 -6.29 -17.59
CA SER A 125 19.45 -5.65 -16.78
C SER A 125 20.87 -6.21 -17.03
N ARG A 126 21.06 -7.12 -18.00
CA ARG A 126 22.35 -7.70 -18.38
C ARG A 126 23.18 -8.22 -17.18
N GLY A 127 22.51 -8.85 -16.21
CA GLY A 127 23.15 -9.41 -15.01
C GLY A 127 23.22 -8.47 -13.79
N ASN A 128 22.89 -7.21 -13.92
CA ASN A 128 22.85 -6.26 -12.80
C ASN A 128 21.45 -6.19 -12.17
N CYS A 129 20.99 -7.30 -11.57
CA CYS A 129 19.72 -7.39 -10.86
C CYS A 129 19.93 -8.15 -9.55
N PHE A 130 19.18 -7.75 -8.54
CA PHE A 130 19.17 -8.44 -7.25
C PHE A 130 18.63 -9.87 -7.37
N ASN A 131 18.95 -10.74 -6.41
CA ASN A 131 18.31 -12.06 -6.29
C ASN A 131 16.97 -11.93 -5.59
N ALA A 132 15.99 -12.73 -6.02
CA ALA A 132 14.65 -12.68 -5.42
C ALA A 132 14.06 -14.07 -5.23
N GLU A 133 13.28 -14.22 -4.14
CA GLU A 133 12.39 -15.35 -3.89
C GLU A 133 10.95 -14.86 -3.73
N PHE A 134 9.98 -15.73 -4.05
CA PHE A 134 8.57 -15.42 -4.13
C PHE A 134 7.76 -16.44 -3.32
N ILE A 135 6.96 -15.95 -2.37
CA ILE A 135 6.24 -16.77 -1.39
C ILE A 135 4.75 -16.46 -1.48
N VAL A 136 3.93 -17.49 -1.72
CA VAL A 136 2.48 -17.39 -1.62
C VAL A 136 2.07 -17.72 -0.18
N ALA A 137 1.69 -16.71 0.58
CA ALA A 137 1.28 -16.90 1.96
C ALA A 137 0.43 -15.74 2.49
N ASP A 138 -0.54 -16.05 3.34
CA ASP A 138 -1.21 -15.05 4.17
C ASP A 138 -0.27 -14.61 5.30
N CYS A 139 0.35 -13.44 5.13
CA CYS A 139 1.30 -12.87 6.09
C CYS A 139 0.68 -12.52 7.45
N THR A 140 -0.66 -12.45 7.51
CA THR A 140 -1.40 -12.20 8.75
C THR A 140 -1.62 -13.48 9.58
N LYS A 141 -1.49 -14.65 8.95
CA LYS A 141 -1.74 -15.96 9.57
C LYS A 141 -0.51 -16.85 9.62
N LYS A 142 0.44 -16.66 8.69
CA LYS A 142 1.65 -17.51 8.57
C LYS A 142 2.91 -16.71 8.84
N ARG A 143 3.87 -17.36 9.48
CA ARG A 143 5.25 -16.83 9.60
C ARG A 143 5.96 -17.01 8.26
N ILE A 144 6.56 -15.94 7.78
CA ILE A 144 7.29 -15.93 6.50
C ILE A 144 8.69 -16.53 6.66
N LYS A 145 9.34 -16.28 7.79
CA LYS A 145 10.72 -16.74 8.06
C LYS A 145 10.99 -18.22 7.78
N PRO A 146 10.13 -19.17 8.20
CA PRO A 146 10.31 -20.60 7.88
C PRO A 146 10.10 -20.97 6.42
N LEU A 147 9.43 -20.10 5.64
CA LEU A 147 9.13 -20.34 4.22
C LEU A 147 10.23 -19.82 3.29
N MET A 148 11.17 -19.03 3.83
CA MET A 148 12.30 -18.50 3.07
C MET A 148 13.32 -19.61 2.77
N GLU A 149 13.95 -19.57 1.60
CA GLU A 149 15.06 -20.46 1.22
C GLU A 149 16.19 -20.48 2.27
N ASN A 150 16.46 -19.31 2.85
CA ASN A 150 17.38 -19.17 3.97
C ASN A 150 16.72 -18.49 5.16
N SER A 151 16.15 -19.30 6.05
CA SER A 151 15.48 -18.82 7.26
C SER A 151 16.38 -18.09 8.27
N LYS A 152 17.72 -18.19 8.11
CA LYS A 152 18.68 -17.44 8.94
C LYS A 152 18.96 -16.04 8.41
N ARG A 153 18.59 -15.75 7.14
CA ARG A 153 18.77 -14.43 6.55
C ARG A 153 17.92 -13.41 7.30
N GLN A 154 18.55 -12.30 7.62
CA GLN A 154 17.88 -11.14 8.18
C GLN A 154 17.86 -9.98 7.18
N MET A 155 16.81 -9.17 7.25
CA MET A 155 16.56 -8.07 6.35
C MET A 155 16.99 -6.74 6.94
N ASP A 156 17.44 -5.85 6.10
CA ASP A 156 17.75 -4.46 6.46
C ASP A 156 16.49 -3.60 6.42
N LEU A 157 15.56 -3.96 5.53
CA LEU A 157 14.29 -3.26 5.34
C LEU A 157 13.16 -4.26 5.19
N VAL A 158 12.05 -4.01 5.87
CA VAL A 158 10.74 -4.63 5.59
C VAL A 158 9.81 -3.54 5.07
N SER A 159 9.12 -3.81 3.98
CA SER A 159 8.13 -2.93 3.36
C SER A 159 6.76 -3.59 3.36
N CYS A 160 5.70 -2.81 3.64
CA CYS A 160 4.32 -3.23 3.45
C CYS A 160 3.51 -2.04 2.92
N GLN A 161 3.29 -2.02 1.59
CA GLN A 161 2.68 -0.88 0.92
C GLN A 161 1.21 -1.16 0.60
N PHE A 162 0.28 -0.38 1.20
CA PHE A 162 -1.17 -0.48 1.01
C PHE A 162 -1.78 -1.85 1.38
N ALA A 163 -1.12 -2.61 2.26
CA ALA A 163 -1.60 -3.95 2.66
C ALA A 163 -1.59 -4.20 4.17
N PHE A 164 -0.89 -3.38 4.96
CA PHE A 164 -0.74 -3.63 6.39
C PHE A 164 -2.06 -3.57 7.17
N HIS A 165 -3.00 -2.73 6.78
CA HIS A 165 -4.29 -2.54 7.46
C HIS A 165 -5.17 -3.80 7.46
N TYR A 166 -4.98 -4.74 6.52
CA TYR A 166 -5.71 -6.01 6.51
C TYR A 166 -5.44 -6.87 7.75
N CYS A 167 -4.26 -6.73 8.38
CA CYS A 167 -3.97 -7.48 9.60
C CYS A 167 -4.74 -6.98 10.84
N PHE A 168 -5.40 -5.82 10.77
CA PHE A 168 -6.24 -5.30 11.86
C PHE A 168 -7.63 -5.94 11.91
N GLU A 169 -7.89 -6.99 11.16
CA GLU A 169 -9.05 -7.86 11.31
C GLU A 169 -9.13 -8.43 12.75
N SER A 170 -7.98 -8.79 13.34
CA SER A 170 -7.91 -9.27 14.72
C SER A 170 -6.54 -9.02 15.36
N LEU A 171 -6.50 -9.00 16.70
CA LEU A 171 -5.22 -8.89 17.43
C LEU A 171 -4.21 -10.00 17.05
N PRO A 172 -4.58 -11.31 16.97
CA PRO A 172 -3.64 -12.34 16.56
C PRO A 172 -3.04 -12.13 15.17
N GLN A 173 -3.83 -11.61 14.20
CA GLN A 173 -3.35 -11.31 12.86
C GLN A 173 -2.39 -10.10 12.86
N ALA A 174 -2.71 -9.05 13.61
CA ALA A 174 -1.82 -7.90 13.76
C ALA A 174 -0.49 -8.29 14.43
N GLU A 175 -0.54 -9.15 15.46
CA GLU A 175 0.67 -9.68 16.11
C GLU A 175 1.49 -10.57 15.18
N THR A 176 0.85 -11.42 14.36
CA THR A 176 1.55 -12.27 13.39
C THR A 176 2.25 -11.41 12.34
N MET A 177 1.58 -10.37 11.83
CA MET A 177 2.16 -9.44 10.86
C MET A 177 3.36 -8.69 11.46
N LEU A 178 3.24 -8.14 12.66
CA LEU A 178 4.34 -7.46 13.35
C LEU A 178 5.48 -8.42 13.71
N ARG A 179 5.17 -9.68 14.01
CA ARG A 179 6.18 -10.72 14.16
C ARG A 179 6.94 -10.96 12.87
N ASN A 180 6.25 -11.07 11.73
CA ASN A 180 6.87 -11.19 10.42
C ASN A 180 7.79 -10.02 10.12
N VAL A 181 7.42 -8.81 10.51
CA VAL A 181 8.30 -7.64 10.42
C VAL A 181 9.52 -7.79 11.33
N SER A 182 9.28 -7.95 12.62
CA SER A 182 10.35 -7.88 13.62
C SER A 182 11.33 -9.06 13.56
N GLU A 183 10.85 -10.32 13.45
CA GLU A 183 11.74 -11.49 13.43
C GLU A 183 12.63 -11.58 12.19
N ASN A 184 12.25 -10.90 11.10
CA ASN A 184 13.05 -10.84 9.88
C ASN A 184 14.00 -9.65 9.84
N LEU A 185 13.75 -8.57 10.60
CA LEU A 185 14.62 -7.40 10.61
C LEU A 185 15.89 -7.63 11.44
N LYS A 186 17.01 -7.12 10.94
CA LYS A 186 18.23 -6.88 11.74
C LYS A 186 17.96 -5.80 12.79
N LYS A 187 18.69 -5.85 13.90
CA LYS A 187 18.73 -4.70 14.82
C LYS A 187 19.24 -3.47 14.09
N GLY A 188 18.52 -2.35 14.22
CA GLY A 188 18.78 -1.12 13.48
C GLY A 188 18.13 -1.06 12.08
N GLY A 189 17.53 -2.16 11.61
CA GLY A 189 16.78 -2.21 10.35
C GLY A 189 15.47 -1.43 10.41
N TYR A 190 14.89 -1.16 9.25
CA TYR A 190 13.71 -0.32 9.12
C TYR A 190 12.48 -1.11 8.70
N PHE A 191 11.31 -0.66 9.15
CA PHE A 191 10.01 -1.07 8.63
C PHE A 191 9.28 0.16 8.10
N VAL A 192 8.81 0.09 6.85
CA VAL A 192 8.02 1.14 6.21
C VAL A 192 6.67 0.59 5.76
N ALA A 193 5.59 1.28 6.11
CA ALA A 193 4.25 0.91 5.71
C ALA A 193 3.43 2.13 5.26
N THR A 194 2.54 1.91 4.29
CA THR A 194 1.50 2.86 3.91
C THR A 194 0.13 2.26 4.20
N ILE A 195 -0.72 3.00 4.90
CA ILE A 195 -2.04 2.56 5.33
C ILE A 195 -3.05 3.71 5.27
N PRO A 196 -4.36 3.44 5.16
CA PRO A 196 -5.37 4.46 5.35
C PRO A 196 -5.31 5.08 6.74
N SER A 197 -5.50 6.37 6.84
CA SER A 197 -5.52 7.10 8.12
C SER A 197 -6.87 6.99 8.78
N ALA A 198 -6.95 6.32 9.94
CA ALA A 198 -8.19 6.22 10.69
C ALA A 198 -8.75 7.61 11.07
N TYR A 199 -7.88 8.56 11.41
CA TYR A 199 -8.32 9.94 11.72
C TYR A 199 -8.91 10.65 10.51
N GLU A 200 -8.31 10.48 9.32
CA GLU A 200 -8.80 11.08 8.10
C GLU A 200 -10.15 10.49 7.71
N ILE A 201 -10.27 9.15 7.71
CA ILE A 201 -11.52 8.44 7.43
C ILE A 201 -12.62 8.92 8.37
N MET A 202 -12.37 8.93 9.69
CA MET A 202 -13.37 9.33 10.68
C MET A 202 -13.74 10.83 10.59
N SER A 203 -12.79 11.69 10.23
CA SER A 203 -13.06 13.11 9.98
C SER A 203 -14.03 13.29 8.81
N ARG A 204 -13.79 12.60 7.70
CA ARG A 204 -14.65 12.64 6.51
C ARG A 204 -16.04 12.07 6.78
N MET A 205 -16.10 10.96 7.51
CA MET A 205 -17.39 10.37 7.95
C MET A 205 -18.20 11.35 8.81
N LYS A 206 -17.53 12.05 9.73
CA LYS A 206 -18.19 13.08 10.54
C LYS A 206 -18.72 14.23 9.69
N SER A 207 -17.94 14.68 8.71
CA SER A 207 -18.33 15.77 7.81
C SER A 207 -19.48 15.38 6.88
N SER A 208 -19.57 14.11 6.45
CA SER A 208 -20.68 13.62 5.63
C SER A 208 -22.00 13.43 6.41
N GLY A 209 -21.93 13.41 7.74
CA GLY A 209 -23.11 13.21 8.61
C GLY A 209 -23.70 11.81 8.56
N GLY A 210 -23.00 10.84 7.94
CA GLY A 210 -23.54 9.52 7.71
C GLY A 210 -22.50 8.39 7.88
N ARG A 211 -22.81 7.23 7.32
CA ARG A 211 -21.95 6.05 7.32
C ARG A 211 -21.17 5.87 6.01
N LYS A 212 -21.36 6.79 5.08
CA LYS A 212 -20.74 6.77 3.75
C LYS A 212 -20.13 8.13 3.44
N CYS A 213 -18.90 8.12 2.96
CA CYS A 213 -18.25 9.31 2.41
C CYS A 213 -17.46 8.92 1.17
N GLY A 214 -17.14 9.89 0.34
CA GLY A 214 -16.37 9.69 -0.89
C GLY A 214 -16.66 10.76 -1.93
N ASN A 215 -16.16 10.51 -3.12
CA ASN A 215 -16.35 11.34 -4.28
C ASN A 215 -16.45 10.46 -5.55
N GLU A 216 -16.20 11.02 -6.72
CA GLU A 216 -16.31 10.29 -8.00
C GLU A 216 -15.33 9.11 -8.13
N VAL A 217 -14.19 9.11 -7.41
CA VAL A 217 -13.13 8.10 -7.57
C VAL A 217 -13.04 7.12 -6.42
N TYR A 218 -13.54 7.45 -5.24
CA TYR A 218 -13.52 6.53 -4.09
C TYR A 218 -14.78 6.61 -3.25
N THR A 219 -15.06 5.54 -2.54
CA THR A 219 -16.11 5.47 -1.51
C THR A 219 -15.63 4.70 -0.29
N ILE A 220 -15.96 5.20 0.89
CA ILE A 220 -15.78 4.53 2.18
C ILE A 220 -17.16 4.36 2.79
N GLU A 221 -17.53 3.14 3.20
CA GLU A 221 -18.83 2.83 3.76
C GLU A 221 -18.72 1.89 4.95
N PHE A 222 -19.21 2.33 6.10
CA PHE A 222 -19.32 1.50 7.30
C PHE A 222 -20.62 0.71 7.29
N PRO A 223 -20.62 -0.55 7.79
CA PRO A 223 -21.84 -1.36 7.88
C PRO A 223 -22.85 -0.74 8.86
N GLU A 224 -24.14 -1.04 8.63
CA GLU A 224 -25.22 -0.60 9.52
C GLU A 224 -25.06 -1.07 10.96
N SER A 225 -24.51 -2.25 11.11
CA SER A 225 -24.25 -2.89 12.40
C SER A 225 -23.04 -2.35 13.16
N ARG A 226 -22.36 -1.29 12.64
CA ARG A 226 -21.20 -0.72 13.33
C ARG A 226 -21.61 -0.18 14.71
N SER A 227 -20.88 -0.64 15.74
CA SER A 227 -21.09 -0.19 17.12
C SER A 227 -20.78 1.30 17.29
N GLU A 228 -21.48 1.98 18.22
CA GLU A 228 -21.11 3.34 18.67
C GLU A 228 -19.73 3.35 19.36
N ASN A 229 -19.37 2.25 20.01
CA ASN A 229 -18.05 2.02 20.59
C ASN A 229 -17.32 0.94 19.80
N PRO A 230 -16.68 1.29 18.66
CA PRO A 230 -16.05 0.32 17.78
C PRO A 230 -14.84 -0.34 18.45
N PRO A 231 -14.60 -1.63 18.18
CA PRO A 231 -13.48 -2.36 18.75
C PRO A 231 -12.15 -1.85 18.14
N LEU A 232 -11.03 -2.09 18.86
CA LEU A 232 -9.69 -1.74 18.38
C LEU A 232 -9.24 -2.59 17.18
N PHE A 233 -9.84 -3.75 16.97
CA PHE A 233 -9.61 -4.68 15.87
C PHE A 233 -10.94 -5.13 15.30
N GLY A 234 -11.00 -5.32 13.98
CA GLY A 234 -12.23 -5.73 13.30
C GLY A 234 -13.20 -4.57 13.03
N ASP A 235 -12.83 -3.31 13.29
CA ASP A 235 -13.65 -2.16 12.88
C ASP A 235 -13.56 -1.99 11.36
N ARG A 236 -14.48 -2.69 10.68
CA ARG A 236 -14.50 -2.90 9.23
C ARG A 236 -15.26 -1.80 8.52
N TYR A 237 -14.75 -1.40 7.36
CA TYR A 237 -15.44 -0.59 6.36
C TYR A 237 -15.24 -1.20 4.97
N ASN A 238 -16.12 -0.91 4.03
CA ASN A 238 -15.91 -1.20 2.63
C ASN A 238 -15.19 -0.02 1.98
N PHE A 239 -14.13 -0.31 1.25
CA PHE A 239 -13.38 0.66 0.48
C PHE A 239 -13.48 0.35 -1.01
N PHE A 240 -13.99 1.32 -1.75
CA PHE A 240 -13.98 1.32 -3.20
C PHE A 240 -13.02 2.40 -3.69
N LEU A 241 -12.14 2.03 -4.61
CA LEU A 241 -11.30 2.94 -5.39
C LEU A 241 -11.32 2.48 -6.84
N GLU A 242 -11.74 3.34 -7.73
CA GLU A 242 -12.00 3.03 -9.13
C GLU A 242 -10.87 2.21 -9.80
N GLY A 243 -11.22 1.02 -10.27
CA GLY A 243 -10.31 0.11 -10.97
C GLY A 243 -9.11 -0.41 -10.17
N VAL A 244 -9.10 -0.25 -8.83
CA VAL A 244 -7.99 -0.68 -7.95
C VAL A 244 -8.45 -1.53 -6.78
N VAL A 245 -9.44 -1.07 -6.01
CA VAL A 245 -9.91 -1.73 -4.79
C VAL A 245 -11.43 -1.73 -4.75
N ASP A 246 -12.01 -2.86 -4.38
CA ASP A 246 -13.41 -3.00 -3.98
C ASP A 246 -13.50 -4.16 -2.98
N CYS A 247 -13.12 -3.86 -1.75
CA CYS A 247 -13.08 -4.89 -0.71
C CYS A 247 -13.18 -4.29 0.70
N PRO A 248 -13.50 -5.13 1.70
CA PRO A 248 -13.47 -4.73 3.10
C PRO A 248 -12.04 -4.48 3.59
N GLU A 249 -11.88 -3.40 4.35
CA GLU A 249 -10.66 -3.01 5.03
C GLU A 249 -10.93 -2.74 6.51
N PHE A 250 -9.88 -2.55 7.31
CA PHE A 250 -9.99 -2.33 8.75
C PHE A 250 -9.33 -1.03 9.17
N LEU A 251 -9.97 -0.30 10.11
CA LEU A 251 -9.37 0.87 10.72
C LEU A 251 -8.15 0.48 11.57
N VAL A 252 -7.05 1.18 11.34
CA VAL A 252 -5.82 1.05 12.13
C VAL A 252 -5.73 2.20 13.10
N HIS A 253 -6.03 1.95 14.38
CA HIS A 253 -5.88 2.96 15.42
C HIS A 253 -4.40 3.27 15.68
N PRO A 254 -3.94 4.51 15.46
CA PRO A 254 -2.51 4.85 15.53
C PRO A 254 -1.85 4.51 16.86
N SER A 255 -2.51 4.79 17.98
CA SER A 255 -2.00 4.47 19.33
C SER A 255 -1.88 2.95 19.56
N THR A 256 -2.80 2.16 19.00
CA THR A 256 -2.78 0.69 19.09
C THR A 256 -1.62 0.13 18.27
N LEU A 257 -1.46 0.57 17.02
CA LEU A 257 -0.34 0.16 16.18
C LEU A 257 1.01 0.51 16.84
N GLN A 258 1.15 1.72 17.38
CA GLN A 258 2.38 2.16 18.03
C GLN A 258 2.72 1.30 19.26
N LYS A 259 1.72 0.99 20.10
CA LYS A 259 1.92 0.13 21.28
C LYS A 259 2.31 -1.31 20.90
N LEU A 260 1.63 -1.88 19.89
CA LEU A 260 1.96 -3.21 19.40
C LEU A 260 3.34 -3.25 18.74
N ALA A 261 3.68 -2.29 17.91
CA ALA A 261 4.99 -2.19 17.29
C ALA A 261 6.11 -2.15 18.34
N LYS A 262 5.92 -1.36 19.40
CA LYS A 262 6.86 -1.28 20.51
C LYS A 262 7.02 -2.62 21.26
N LYS A 263 5.93 -3.37 21.46
CA LYS A 263 5.97 -4.74 22.01
C LYS A 263 6.88 -5.66 21.19
N TRP A 264 6.93 -5.47 19.87
CA TRP A 264 7.76 -6.22 18.93
C TRP A 264 9.14 -5.59 18.70
N GLY A 265 9.58 -4.65 19.54
CA GLY A 265 10.89 -4.00 19.47
C GLY A 265 11.04 -3.04 18.29
N LEU A 266 9.93 -2.48 17.81
CA LEU A 266 9.90 -1.50 16.72
C LEU A 266 9.57 -0.12 17.29
N ASP A 267 10.52 0.80 17.26
CA ASP A 267 10.31 2.19 17.64
C ASP A 267 9.84 3.01 16.45
N LEU A 268 8.80 3.82 16.66
CA LEU A 268 8.31 4.75 15.66
C LEU A 268 9.31 5.88 15.46
N ILE A 269 9.78 6.03 14.23
CA ILE A 269 10.61 7.16 13.82
C ILE A 269 9.72 8.34 13.46
N TRP A 270 8.73 8.10 12.60
CA TRP A 270 7.68 9.08 12.27
C TRP A 270 6.46 8.42 11.61
N CYS A 271 5.33 9.12 11.74
CA CYS A 271 4.09 8.87 11.01
C CYS A 271 3.66 10.18 10.38
N ARG A 272 3.39 10.20 9.07
CA ARG A 272 3.00 11.40 8.31
C ARG A 272 1.90 11.09 7.31
N LYS A 273 0.92 12.01 7.18
CA LYS A 273 -0.09 11.96 6.12
C LYS A 273 0.57 12.16 4.75
N PHE A 274 -0.07 11.68 3.70
CA PHE A 274 0.51 11.74 2.34
C PHE A 274 0.69 13.17 1.82
N ASP A 275 -0.16 14.10 2.19
CA ASP A 275 0.03 15.52 1.88
C ASP A 275 1.36 16.07 2.45
N ILE A 276 1.71 15.70 3.68
CA ILE A 276 2.99 16.07 4.31
C ILE A 276 4.16 15.34 3.65
N VAL A 277 4.00 14.02 3.37
CA VAL A 277 5.03 13.25 2.65
C VAL A 277 5.27 13.83 1.26
N TYR A 278 4.21 14.26 0.57
CA TYR A 278 4.28 14.92 -0.73
C TYR A 278 5.13 16.21 -0.64
N GLN A 279 4.87 17.07 0.36
CA GLN A 279 5.64 18.29 0.57
C GLN A 279 7.13 18.01 0.90
N ASP A 280 7.39 16.96 1.68
CA ASP A 280 8.76 16.56 2.00
C ASP A 280 9.49 15.98 0.77
N ALA A 281 8.81 15.19 -0.04
CA ALA A 281 9.35 14.64 -1.27
C ALA A 281 9.66 15.72 -2.32
N LEU A 282 8.91 16.82 -2.34
CA LEU A 282 9.18 17.97 -3.21
C LEU A 282 10.45 18.75 -2.82
N LYS A 283 10.98 18.58 -1.60
CA LYS A 283 12.25 19.20 -1.18
C LYS A 283 13.48 18.41 -1.65
N ASP A 284 13.29 17.16 -2.06
CA ASP A 284 14.36 16.29 -2.55
C ASP A 284 14.50 16.38 -4.08
N PRO A 285 15.66 16.84 -4.62
CA PRO A 285 15.84 17.02 -6.06
C PRO A 285 15.65 15.76 -6.90
N ASP A 286 16.08 14.60 -6.40
CA ASP A 286 15.92 13.31 -7.08
C ASP A 286 14.44 12.94 -7.16
N SER A 287 13.70 13.21 -6.09
CA SER A 287 12.26 12.98 -6.03
C SER A 287 11.51 13.94 -6.95
N GLN A 288 11.89 15.21 -7.04
CA GLN A 288 11.31 16.18 -7.99
C GLN A 288 11.49 15.71 -9.45
N HIS A 289 12.70 15.27 -9.80
CA HIS A 289 12.95 14.72 -11.13
C HIS A 289 12.05 13.51 -11.41
N LEU A 290 11.95 12.60 -10.44
CA LEU A 290 11.14 11.39 -10.56
C LEU A 290 9.64 11.68 -10.67
N LEU A 291 9.11 12.73 -10.02
CA LEU A 291 7.73 13.20 -10.16
C LEU A 291 7.36 13.41 -11.64
N ASN A 292 8.25 14.05 -12.39
CA ASN A 292 8.07 14.33 -13.80
C ASN A 292 8.18 13.05 -14.67
N VAL A 293 9.22 12.25 -14.42
CA VAL A 293 9.48 10.99 -15.17
C VAL A 293 8.32 10.00 -15.00
N MET A 294 7.72 9.96 -13.83
CA MET A 294 6.60 9.07 -13.52
C MET A 294 5.25 9.63 -13.96
N GLN A 295 5.19 10.85 -14.49
CA GLN A 295 3.93 11.53 -14.80
C GLN A 295 2.97 11.49 -13.60
N ALA A 296 3.49 11.86 -12.43
CA ALA A 296 2.72 11.79 -11.20
C ALA A 296 1.66 12.87 -11.08
N LEU A 297 1.75 13.92 -11.87
CA LEU A 297 0.78 15.01 -11.94
C LEU A 297 0.30 15.22 -13.37
N GLU A 298 -0.95 15.60 -13.51
CA GLU A 298 -1.58 16.03 -14.75
C GLU A 298 -1.20 17.48 -15.08
N GLN A 299 -1.08 17.82 -16.35
CA GLN A 299 -0.98 19.20 -16.79
C GLN A 299 -2.37 19.84 -16.88
N TYR A 300 -2.54 21.01 -16.25
CA TYR A 300 -3.76 21.81 -16.38
C TYR A 300 -3.41 23.21 -16.90
N PRO A 301 -4.14 23.76 -17.89
CA PRO A 301 -5.17 23.08 -18.69
C PRO A 301 -4.63 21.86 -19.45
N SER A 302 -5.47 20.84 -19.59
CA SER A 302 -5.10 19.64 -20.34
C SER A 302 -4.85 20.00 -21.81
N ARG A 303 -3.84 19.37 -22.42
CA ARG A 303 -3.59 19.47 -23.87
C ARG A 303 -4.38 18.42 -24.66
N ASP A 304 -4.84 17.37 -23.97
CA ASP A 304 -5.65 16.32 -24.58
C ASP A 304 -7.13 16.66 -24.44
N GLU A 305 -7.89 16.50 -25.53
CA GLU A 305 -9.34 16.69 -25.57
C GLU A 305 -10.10 15.72 -24.63
N GLN A 306 -9.43 14.72 -24.11
CA GLN A 306 -9.95 13.78 -23.12
C GLN A 306 -9.40 14.11 -21.73
N ALA A 307 -9.87 15.22 -21.15
CA ALA A 307 -9.65 15.48 -19.73
C ALA A 307 -10.24 14.33 -18.90
N SER A 308 -9.48 13.83 -17.91
CA SER A 308 -9.93 12.71 -17.06
C SER A 308 -11.03 13.12 -16.07
N ALA A 309 -11.26 14.41 -15.86
CA ALA A 309 -12.23 14.97 -14.93
C ALA A 309 -12.92 16.24 -15.47
N THR A 310 -13.99 16.69 -14.81
CA THR A 310 -14.72 17.92 -15.16
C THR A 310 -13.92 19.17 -14.75
N GLU A 311 -14.26 20.31 -15.33
CA GLU A 311 -13.62 21.61 -15.03
C GLU A 311 -13.69 21.99 -13.53
N GLU A 312 -14.80 21.68 -12.86
CA GLU A 312 -14.97 21.95 -11.43
C GLU A 312 -13.94 21.23 -10.56
N GLU A 313 -13.45 20.07 -11.00
CA GLU A 313 -12.40 19.31 -10.32
C GLU A 313 -11.04 20.03 -10.32
N TYR A 314 -10.87 21.03 -11.18
CA TYR A 314 -9.64 21.82 -11.31
C TYR A 314 -9.78 23.29 -10.88
N SER A 315 -10.86 23.67 -10.19
CA SER A 315 -11.09 25.04 -9.72
C SER A 315 -9.88 25.63 -8.98
N HIS A 316 -9.24 24.85 -8.10
CA HIS A 316 -8.02 25.24 -7.39
C HIS A 316 -6.84 25.53 -8.33
N ALA A 317 -6.74 24.81 -9.43
CA ALA A 317 -5.70 25.02 -10.45
C ALA A 317 -5.96 26.27 -11.25
N GLN A 318 -7.22 26.52 -11.60
CA GLN A 318 -7.65 27.74 -12.30
C GLN A 318 -7.44 28.99 -11.45
N GLU A 319 -7.79 28.95 -10.17
CA GLU A 319 -7.53 30.04 -9.21
C GLU A 319 -6.03 30.36 -9.16
N HIS A 320 -5.20 29.32 -9.03
CA HIS A 320 -3.75 29.48 -8.96
C HIS A 320 -3.14 30.07 -10.24
N LEU A 321 -3.65 29.72 -11.43
CA LEU A 321 -3.24 30.31 -12.71
C LEU A 321 -3.63 31.78 -12.80
N ASN A 322 -4.84 32.15 -12.33
CA ASN A 322 -5.33 33.52 -12.35
C ASN A 322 -4.48 34.45 -11.46
N GLU A 323 -3.93 33.93 -10.36
CA GLU A 323 -3.07 34.68 -9.45
C GLU A 323 -1.64 34.88 -9.97
N ARG A 324 -1.18 34.09 -10.94
CA ARG A 324 0.20 34.12 -11.46
C ARG A 324 0.27 34.62 -12.89
N GLN A 325 0.72 35.85 -13.09
CA GLN A 325 0.98 36.40 -14.42
C GLN A 325 2.11 35.64 -15.13
N GLY A 326 1.88 35.27 -16.39
CA GLY A 326 2.88 34.64 -17.26
C GLY A 326 3.07 33.13 -17.04
N VAL A 327 2.14 32.47 -16.36
CA VAL A 327 2.10 31.01 -16.21
C VAL A 327 0.86 30.48 -16.97
N ASP A 328 1.08 29.80 -18.08
CA ASP A 328 0.00 29.32 -18.95
C ASP A 328 -0.51 27.92 -18.54
N ALA A 329 0.25 27.17 -17.76
CA ALA A 329 -0.11 25.83 -17.30
C ALA A 329 0.61 25.44 -16.00
N ILE A 330 -0.04 24.64 -15.20
CA ILE A 330 0.54 24.04 -13.98
C ILE A 330 0.39 22.52 -14.01
N ARG A 331 1.05 21.84 -13.06
CA ARG A 331 0.85 20.40 -12.84
C ARG A 331 0.12 20.17 -11.53
N THR A 332 -0.92 19.35 -11.57
CA THR A 332 -1.82 19.13 -10.43
C THR A 332 -2.42 17.72 -10.46
N LEU A 333 -3.26 17.41 -9.50
CA LEU A 333 -4.25 16.33 -9.52
C LEU A 333 -5.64 16.95 -9.52
N SER A 334 -6.64 16.26 -10.02
CA SER A 334 -8.03 16.65 -9.79
C SER A 334 -8.33 16.63 -8.29
N LYS A 335 -9.32 17.40 -7.86
CA LYS A 335 -9.72 17.48 -6.45
C LYS A 335 -10.05 16.10 -5.88
N SER A 336 -10.81 15.29 -6.61
CA SER A 336 -11.19 13.95 -6.22
C SER A 336 -10.00 13.00 -6.07
N GLU A 337 -9.02 13.07 -6.98
CA GLU A 337 -7.79 12.28 -6.87
C GLU A 337 -6.92 12.71 -5.69
N TRP A 338 -6.79 14.02 -5.46
CA TRP A 338 -6.05 14.54 -4.31
C TRP A 338 -6.68 14.14 -2.98
N GLU A 339 -8.01 14.22 -2.89
CA GLU A 339 -8.74 13.76 -1.71
C GLU A 339 -8.51 12.26 -1.48
N ALA A 340 -8.58 11.42 -2.51
CA ALA A 340 -8.32 9.99 -2.40
C ALA A 340 -6.87 9.68 -1.98
N LEU A 341 -5.89 10.39 -2.53
CA LEU A 341 -4.48 10.27 -2.14
C LEU A 341 -4.27 10.64 -0.67
N CYS A 342 -4.93 11.69 -0.18
CA CYS A 342 -4.80 12.18 1.19
C CYS A 342 -5.49 11.30 2.25
N ILE A 343 -6.19 10.23 1.87
CA ILE A 343 -6.69 9.21 2.82
C ILE A 343 -5.52 8.50 3.52
N TYR A 344 -4.39 8.36 2.85
CA TYR A 344 -3.29 7.54 3.30
C TYR A 344 -2.27 8.28 4.18
N GLN A 345 -1.55 7.49 4.95
CA GLN A 345 -0.41 7.93 5.77
C GLN A 345 0.72 6.91 5.68
N ALA A 346 1.94 7.38 5.85
CA ALA A 346 3.15 6.57 5.89
C ALA A 346 3.68 6.44 7.30
N TRP A 347 4.17 5.25 7.62
CA TRP A 347 4.78 4.90 8.89
C TRP A 347 6.19 4.39 8.67
N VAL A 348 7.13 4.89 9.44
CA VAL A 348 8.51 4.41 9.47
C VAL A 348 8.89 4.05 10.88
N PHE A 349 9.27 2.79 11.06
CA PHE A 349 9.76 2.25 12.33
C PHE A 349 11.21 1.80 12.18
N ARG A 350 11.91 1.68 13.31
CA ARG A 350 13.25 1.12 13.40
C ARG A 350 13.28 0.03 14.47
N LYS A 351 13.89 -1.11 14.15
CA LYS A 351 14.08 -2.18 15.12
C LYS A 351 15.19 -1.84 16.12
N ILE A 352 14.90 -1.94 17.42
CA ILE A 352 15.82 -1.57 18.50
C ILE A 352 16.36 -2.78 19.28
N THR A 353 15.64 -3.88 19.29
CA THR A 353 16.01 -5.11 20.03
C THR A 353 16.05 -6.35 19.13
#